data_329593316f44c3c83e0e6b85ea954f1c
#
_entry.id   329593316f44c3c83e0e6b85ea954f1c
#
_cell.length_a   1.000
_cell.length_b   1.000
_cell.length_c   1.000
_cell.angle_alpha   90.00
_cell.angle_beta   90.00
_cell.angle_gamma   90.00
#
_symmetry.space_group_name_H-M   'P 1'
#
loop_
_entity.id
_entity.type
_entity.pdbx_description
1 polymer ?
#
loop_
_entity_poly.entity_id
_entity_poly.type
_entity_poly.pdbx_seq_one_letter_code
_entity_poly.pdbx_strand_id
1 'polypeptide(L)' 'MDEDLPRPNGDLASRLSTEPLDSYSHDELNERIQLLEAEVVRVVAHRDKASKHRAAAEALFGGSPPGNPR' A
#
# COMPACT_ATOMS: atom_id res chain seq x y z
N MET A 1 -16.18 -11.27 0.73
CA MET A 1 -15.50 -10.40 0.08
C MET A 1 -14.10 -10.69 -0.10
N ASP A 2 -13.64 -10.17 -1.07
CA ASP A 2 -12.39 -10.59 -1.48
C ASP A 2 -11.26 -9.93 -0.87
N GLU A 3 -11.45 -8.91 -0.11
CA GLU A 3 -10.32 -8.21 0.40
C GLU A 3 -9.52 -9.03 1.34
N ASP A 4 -10.07 -10.08 1.87
CA ASP A 4 -9.28 -10.90 2.76
C ASP A 4 -8.48 -11.94 2.07
N LEU A 5 -8.63 -12.08 0.79
CA LEU A 5 -7.93 -13.09 0.05
C LEU A 5 -6.63 -12.54 -0.48
N PRO A 6 -5.61 -13.36 -0.55
CA PRO A 6 -4.38 -12.88 -1.16
C PRO A 6 -4.63 -12.50 -2.59
N ARG A 7 -4.00 -11.45 -3.01
CA ARG A 7 -4.16 -11.02 -4.37
C ARG A 7 -3.35 -11.88 -5.27
N PRO A 8 -3.95 -12.40 -6.31
CA PRO A 8 -3.18 -13.19 -7.24
C PRO A 8 -2.31 -12.30 -8.09
N ASN A 9 -1.65 -12.88 -9.03
CA ASN A 9 -0.79 -12.15 -9.90
C ASN A 9 -1.50 -11.11 -10.70
N GLY A 10 -2.78 -11.08 -10.64
CA GLY A 10 -3.54 -10.16 -11.45
C GLY A 10 -3.79 -8.81 -10.86
N ASP A 11 -3.30 -8.50 -9.67
CA ASP A 11 -3.58 -7.16 -9.19
C ASP A 11 -2.79 -6.16 -10.01
N LEU A 12 -3.21 -4.90 -9.96
CA LEU A 12 -2.67 -3.89 -10.86
C LEU A 12 -1.18 -3.68 -10.66
N ALA A 13 -0.72 -3.71 -9.43
CA ALA A 13 0.70 -3.50 -9.18
C ALA A 13 1.53 -4.60 -9.79
N SER A 14 1.08 -5.84 -9.66
CA SER A 14 1.80 -6.96 -10.27
C SER A 14 1.82 -6.85 -11.78
N ARG A 15 0.70 -6.42 -12.34
CA ARG A 15 0.62 -6.30 -13.78
C ARG A 15 1.51 -5.20 -14.32
N LEU A 16 1.62 -4.11 -13.57
CA LEU A 16 2.51 -3.04 -13.97
C LEU A 16 3.94 -3.52 -14.06
N SER A 17 4.34 -4.40 -13.15
CA SER A 17 5.74 -4.82 -13.11
C SER A 17 6.11 -5.75 -14.24
N THR A 18 5.13 -6.26 -14.95
CA THR A 18 5.40 -7.14 -16.08
C THR A 18 5.11 -6.52 -17.41
N GLU A 19 4.65 -5.29 -17.43
CA GLU A 19 4.30 -4.64 -18.69
C GLU A 19 5.54 -4.34 -19.50
N PRO A 20 5.56 -4.66 -20.79
CA PRO A 20 6.71 -4.32 -21.60
C PRO A 20 6.85 -2.81 -21.73
N LEU A 21 8.05 -2.31 -21.63
CA LEU A 21 8.29 -0.89 -21.67
C LEU A 21 8.89 -0.42 -22.98
N ASP A 22 9.11 -1.33 -23.91
CA ASP A 22 9.85 -1.02 -25.12
C ASP A 22 9.19 0.02 -25.99
N SER A 23 7.87 0.10 -25.94
CA SER A 23 7.16 1.01 -26.82
C SER A 23 7.02 2.42 -26.25
N TYR A 24 7.50 2.66 -25.04
CA TYR A 24 7.37 3.98 -24.45
C TYR A 24 8.51 4.89 -24.84
N SER A 25 8.20 6.16 -25.11
CA SER A 25 9.23 7.14 -25.35
C SER A 25 9.87 7.55 -24.03
N HIS A 26 10.96 8.28 -24.14
CA HIS A 26 11.65 8.78 -22.97
C HIS A 26 10.73 9.63 -22.10
N ASP A 27 9.98 10.52 -22.74
CA ASP A 27 9.06 11.38 -22.00
C ASP A 27 7.94 10.59 -21.35
N GLU A 28 7.45 9.56 -22.04
CA GLU A 28 6.42 8.72 -21.46
C GLU A 28 6.94 7.93 -20.28
N LEU A 29 8.18 7.50 -20.35
CA LEU A 29 8.77 6.81 -19.21
C LEU A 29 8.94 7.73 -18.02
N ASN A 30 9.31 8.97 -18.26
CA ASN A 30 9.41 9.94 -17.17
C ASN A 30 8.05 10.20 -16.52
N GLU A 31 7.04 10.33 -17.34
CA GLU A 31 5.69 10.50 -16.84
C GLU A 31 5.25 9.31 -15.99
N ARG A 32 5.58 8.13 -16.48
CA ARG A 32 5.25 6.91 -15.75
C ARG A 32 5.96 6.86 -14.41
N ILE A 33 7.22 7.27 -14.37
CA ILE A 33 7.94 7.32 -13.11
C ILE A 33 7.25 8.24 -12.11
N GLN A 34 6.82 9.41 -12.58
CA GLN A 34 6.13 10.34 -11.70
C GLN A 34 4.83 9.77 -11.17
N LEU A 35 4.08 9.10 -12.01
CA LEU A 35 2.84 8.48 -11.58
C LEU A 35 3.11 7.39 -10.55
N LEU A 36 4.13 6.60 -10.78
CA LEU A 36 4.45 5.52 -9.84
C LEU A 36 4.96 6.07 -8.51
N GLU A 37 5.73 7.14 -8.56
CA GLU A 37 6.19 7.76 -7.32
C GLU A 37 5.02 8.31 -6.52
N ALA A 38 4.06 8.93 -7.19
CA ALA A 38 2.86 9.41 -6.52
C ALA A 38 2.07 8.25 -5.94
N GLU A 39 2.04 7.14 -6.66
CA GLU A 39 1.33 5.97 -6.17
C GLU A 39 1.99 5.40 -4.93
N VAL A 40 3.32 5.38 -4.88
CA VAL A 40 4.01 4.93 -3.68
C VAL A 40 3.61 5.78 -2.49
N VAL A 41 3.59 7.10 -2.67
CA VAL A 41 3.21 8.00 -1.59
C VAL A 41 1.79 7.72 -1.12
N ARG A 42 0.88 7.51 -2.06
CA ARG A 42 -0.51 7.24 -1.73
C ARG A 42 -0.67 5.96 -0.93
N VAL A 43 0.03 4.92 -1.36
CA VAL A 43 -0.06 3.62 -0.71
C VAL A 43 0.56 3.66 0.68
N VAL A 44 1.69 4.34 0.79
CA VAL A 44 2.34 4.48 2.09
C VAL A 44 1.44 5.22 3.07
N ALA A 45 0.80 6.29 2.59
CA ALA A 45 -0.09 7.05 3.47
C ALA A 45 -1.26 6.18 3.93
N HIS A 46 -1.79 5.38 3.04
CA HIS A 46 -2.90 4.51 3.39
C HIS A 46 -2.46 3.44 4.39
N ARG A 47 -1.30 2.85 4.14
CA ARG A 47 -0.78 1.84 5.05
C ARG A 47 -0.57 2.41 6.44
N ASP A 48 -0.01 3.60 6.52
CA ASP A 48 0.26 4.21 7.81
C ASP A 48 -1.02 4.60 8.53
N LYS A 49 -2.01 5.05 7.78
CA LYS A 49 -3.30 5.37 8.38
C LYS A 49 -3.95 4.11 8.94
N ALA A 50 -3.88 3.02 8.22
CA ALA A 50 -4.45 1.77 8.70
C ALA A 50 -3.74 1.29 9.96
N SER A 51 -2.43 1.46 10.01
CA SER A 51 -1.69 1.09 11.21
C SER A 51 -2.08 1.93 12.41
N LYS A 52 -2.27 3.21 12.19
CA LYS A 52 -2.67 4.08 13.28
C LYS A 52 -4.06 3.73 13.79
N HIS A 53 -4.96 3.41 12.88
CA HIS A 53 -6.30 3.02 13.29
C HIS A 53 -6.28 1.74 14.10
N ARG A 54 -5.44 0.80 13.70
CA ARG A 54 -5.34 -0.44 14.45
C ARG A 54 -4.78 -0.21 15.84
N ALA A 55 -3.75 0.61 15.96
CA ALA A 55 -3.17 0.92 17.26
C ALA A 55 -4.19 1.62 18.14
N ALA A 56 -4.95 2.53 17.57
CA ALA A 56 -5.96 3.23 18.34
C ALA A 56 -7.04 2.28 18.83
N ALA A 57 -7.45 1.36 17.96
CA ALA A 57 -8.48 0.40 18.37
C ALA A 57 -7.97 -0.50 19.48
N GLU A 58 -6.74 -0.92 19.37
CA GLU A 58 -6.17 -1.76 20.42
C GLU A 58 -6.08 -1.02 21.74
N ALA A 59 -5.74 0.23 21.69
CA ALA A 59 -5.66 1.02 22.91
C ALA A 59 -7.05 1.17 23.53
N LEU A 60 -8.06 1.36 22.69
CA LEU A 60 -9.40 1.55 23.21
C LEU A 60 -9.99 0.28 23.79
N PHE A 61 -9.64 -0.85 23.23
CA PHE A 61 -10.27 -2.07 23.64
C PHE A 61 -9.42 -2.87 24.59
N GLY A 62 -8.48 -2.23 25.22
CA GLY A 62 -7.77 -2.91 26.23
C GLY A 62 -6.73 -3.85 25.77
N GLY A 63 -6.32 -3.66 24.59
CA GLY A 63 -5.25 -4.48 24.16
C GLY A 63 -4.03 -4.28 24.96
N SER A 64 -3.93 -3.19 25.64
CA SER A 64 -2.74 -2.99 26.39
C SER A 64 -2.75 -3.90 27.57
N PRO A 65 -1.68 -4.46 27.88
CA PRO A 65 -1.58 -5.32 29.00
C PRO A 65 -1.80 -4.55 30.21
N PRO A 66 -2.56 -5.04 31.00
CA PRO A 66 -2.78 -4.35 32.19
C PRO A 66 -1.54 -4.11 32.88
N GLY A 67 -0.80 -4.78 32.81
CA GLY A 67 0.28 -4.42 33.42
C GLY A 67 1.17 -3.70 32.76
N ASN A 68 1.05 -3.60 31.96
CA ASN A 68 1.93 -3.00 31.38
C ASN A 68 2.01 -1.96 31.69
N PRO A 69 2.42 -1.94 32.19
CA PRO A 69 2.41 -0.88 32.65
C PRO A 69 2.71 -0.09 31.79
N ARG A 70 2.68 -0.07 31.71
CA ARG A 70 2.92 0.58 31.10
C ARG A 70 3.22 1.17 31.37
#